data_58ed80bb0dac33e1fd6e2a1a5cd33052
#
_entry.id   58ed80bb0dac33e1fd6e2a1a5cd33052
#
_cell.length_a   1.000
_cell.length_b   1.000
_cell.length_c   1.000
_cell.angle_alpha   90.00
_cell.angle_beta   90.00
_cell.angle_gamma   90.00
#
_symmetry.space_group_name_H-M   'P 1'
#
loop_
_entity.id
_entity.type
_entity.pdbx_description
1 polymer ?
#
loop_
_entity_poly.entity_id
_entity_poly.type
_entity_poly.pdbx_seq_one_letter_code
_entity_poly.pdbx_strand_id
1 'polypeptide(L)'
;MKAMSGTKLLLVRQPSSKYGNGAASPATAASISWRRFWLVAFLALFTCASLLTVFSTARAPSGAASPRVTFAAGAGAGSAVGGASAGGGALPAYVFDALVRYAAAAGANSTVSMPEEDVRAIASVLRRRAPCNLLVFGLGAETPLWRALNHGGRTVFLDENPFYVAHMEGAHGGLEAYDVAYATAVRELPDLLDAARASRRAECRPVQNLLFSDCRLAIGDLPNQLYDVAWDVILVDGPHGYAEGSPGRMAAIFSAAVMARTKGTVTDVLVHDYEREVESLCAGEFLCDENRVEGTGTPSLGHYVVRGGAAANREAFCGAPPTAKKAN
;
A
#
# COMPACT_ATOMS: atom_id res chain seq x y z
N MET A 1 2.59 -44.32 -54.81
CA MET A 1 1.14 -44.51 -54.89
C MET A 1 0.53 -43.52 -53.94
N LYS A 2 -0.02 -42.43 -54.45
CA LYS A 2 -1.44 -42.06 -54.56
C LYS A 2 -2.14 -42.09 -53.18
N ALA A 3 -2.86 -41.05 -52.70
CA ALA A 3 -3.49 -39.86 -53.30
C ALA A 3 -4.05 -38.98 -52.18
N MET A 4 -4.03 -37.69 -52.30
CA MET A 4 -5.12 -36.72 -52.50
C MET A 4 -6.18 -36.69 -51.38
N SER A 5 -6.28 -35.57 -50.70
CA SER A 5 -7.11 -34.36 -51.02
C SER A 5 -8.41 -34.29 -50.22
N GLY A 6 -8.73 -33.13 -49.69
CA GLY A 6 -10.06 -32.82 -49.16
C GLY A 6 -10.17 -31.52 -48.40
N THR A 7 -9.92 -30.38 -49.06
CA THR A 7 -10.30 -29.05 -48.60
C THR A 7 -11.81 -28.90 -48.65
N LYS A 8 -12.48 -28.57 -47.51
CA LYS A 8 -13.88 -28.13 -47.51
C LYS A 8 -13.94 -26.68 -47.07
N LEU A 9 -14.23 -25.81 -48.03
CA LEU A 9 -14.72 -24.46 -47.85
C LEU A 9 -16.17 -24.53 -47.35
N LEU A 10 -16.47 -23.86 -46.27
CA LEU A 10 -17.84 -23.57 -45.86
C LEU A 10 -18.15 -22.10 -46.13
N LEU A 11 -19.00 -21.88 -47.14
CA LEU A 11 -19.60 -20.61 -47.50
C LEU A 11 -20.59 -20.18 -46.41
N VAL A 12 -20.38 -19.01 -45.85
CA VAL A 12 -21.35 -18.30 -45.00
C VAL A 12 -22.24 -17.46 -45.93
N ARG A 13 -23.53 -17.78 -45.92
CA ARG A 13 -24.59 -17.15 -46.70
C ARG A 13 -25.18 -15.98 -45.94
N GLN A 14 -25.08 -14.75 -46.47
CA GLN A 14 -25.83 -13.59 -46.00
C GLN A 14 -27.30 -13.67 -46.44
N PRO A 15 -28.25 -13.24 -45.61
CA PRO A 15 -29.61 -12.98 -46.06
C PRO A 15 -29.80 -11.52 -46.46
N SER A 16 -30.33 -11.34 -47.65
CA SER A 16 -30.71 -10.09 -48.30
C SER A 16 -31.89 -9.39 -47.62
N SER A 17 -31.85 -8.07 -47.63
CA SER A 17 -32.94 -7.16 -47.26
C SER A 17 -34.14 -7.26 -48.20
N LYS A 18 -35.34 -7.21 -47.64
CA LYS A 18 -36.55 -6.84 -48.37
C LYS A 18 -37.21 -5.60 -47.75
N TYR A 19 -37.37 -4.60 -48.59
CA TYR A 19 -38.17 -3.40 -48.38
C TYR A 19 -39.66 -3.76 -48.13
N GLY A 20 -40.26 -3.04 -47.17
CA GLY A 20 -41.69 -3.03 -46.94
C GLY A 20 -42.10 -1.69 -46.34
N ASN A 21 -42.76 -0.85 -47.12
CA ASN A 21 -43.43 0.38 -46.73
C ASN A 21 -44.61 0.10 -45.79
N GLY A 22 -44.82 0.93 -44.77
CA GLY A 22 -46.07 0.91 -44.02
C GLY A 22 -46.07 1.82 -42.80
N ALA A 23 -46.73 2.97 -42.99
CA ALA A 23 -47.51 3.75 -42.01
C ALA A 23 -46.83 4.32 -40.74
N ALA A 24 -46.72 5.61 -40.71
CA ALA A 24 -46.45 6.45 -39.53
C ALA A 24 -47.58 6.37 -38.49
N SER A 25 -47.27 6.14 -37.24
CA SER A 25 -48.13 6.41 -36.09
C SER A 25 -47.46 7.44 -35.15
N PRO A 26 -48.20 8.45 -34.69
CA PRO A 26 -47.64 9.55 -33.89
C PRO A 26 -47.66 9.17 -32.40
N ALA A 27 -46.50 8.76 -31.86
CA ALA A 27 -46.37 8.48 -30.45
C ALA A 27 -45.05 8.99 -29.87
N THR A 28 -44.60 10.22 -30.20
CA THR A 28 -43.33 10.79 -29.68
C THR A 28 -43.49 12.15 -29.03
N ALA A 29 -44.67 12.65 -28.74
CA ALA A 29 -44.84 13.95 -28.08
C ALA A 29 -45.02 13.88 -26.55
N ALA A 30 -45.30 12.72 -25.96
CA ALA A 30 -45.59 12.60 -24.52
C ALA A 30 -44.35 12.32 -23.64
N SER A 31 -43.25 11.82 -24.18
CA SER A 31 -42.09 11.43 -23.39
C SER A 31 -41.12 12.59 -23.07
N ILE A 32 -41.16 13.69 -23.86
CA ILE A 32 -40.28 14.85 -23.67
C ILE A 32 -40.79 15.76 -22.55
N SER A 33 -42.11 15.83 -22.33
CA SER A 33 -42.71 16.65 -21.26
C SER A 33 -42.44 16.04 -19.87
N TRP A 34 -42.47 14.72 -19.75
CA TRP A 34 -42.25 14.04 -18.46
C TRP A 34 -40.82 14.10 -17.99
N ARG A 35 -39.84 14.01 -18.87
CA ARG A 35 -38.41 14.24 -18.53
C ARG A 35 -38.15 15.68 -18.08
N ARG A 36 -38.75 16.67 -18.69
CA ARG A 36 -38.65 18.07 -18.26
C ARG A 36 -39.34 18.30 -16.92
N PHE A 37 -40.43 17.65 -16.65
CA PHE A 37 -41.12 17.72 -15.36
C PHE A 37 -40.25 17.16 -14.23
N TRP A 38 -39.61 16.00 -14.43
CA TRP A 38 -38.70 15.40 -13.45
C TRP A 38 -37.43 16.23 -13.22
N LEU A 39 -36.90 16.86 -14.25
CA LEU A 39 -35.72 17.76 -14.11
C LEU A 39 -36.07 19.01 -13.30
N VAL A 40 -37.23 19.62 -13.52
CA VAL A 40 -37.68 20.79 -12.74
C VAL A 40 -37.99 20.40 -11.30
N ALA A 41 -38.65 19.26 -11.08
CA ALA A 41 -38.91 18.74 -9.74
C ALA A 41 -37.60 18.42 -8.95
N PHE A 42 -36.60 17.86 -9.63
CA PHE A 42 -35.29 17.57 -9.04
C PHE A 42 -34.52 18.84 -8.68
N LEU A 43 -34.53 19.85 -9.56
CA LEU A 43 -33.92 21.17 -9.31
C LEU A 43 -34.61 21.88 -8.15
N ALA A 44 -35.95 21.85 -8.06
CA ALA A 44 -36.69 22.46 -6.98
C ALA A 44 -36.44 21.79 -5.62
N LEU A 45 -36.33 20.44 -5.59
CA LEU A 45 -35.96 19.70 -4.38
C LEU A 45 -34.52 20.00 -3.92
N PHE A 46 -33.60 20.13 -4.88
CA PHE A 46 -32.18 20.43 -4.57
C PHE A 46 -32.03 21.87 -4.01
N THR A 47 -32.76 22.83 -4.58
CA THR A 47 -32.74 24.23 -4.07
C THR A 47 -33.41 24.34 -2.69
N CYS A 48 -34.51 23.62 -2.42
CA CYS A 48 -35.12 23.56 -1.10
C CYS A 48 -34.20 22.91 -0.05
N ALA A 49 -33.52 21.81 -0.38
CA ALA A 49 -32.57 21.17 0.51
C ALA A 49 -31.36 22.09 0.84
N SER A 50 -30.85 22.81 -0.16
CA SER A 50 -29.74 23.75 0.03
C SER A 50 -30.16 24.97 0.89
N LEU A 51 -31.38 25.46 0.74
CA LEU A 51 -31.89 26.53 1.58
C LEU A 51 -32.13 26.09 3.03
N LEU A 52 -32.60 24.85 3.25
CA LEU A 52 -32.77 24.32 4.60
C LEU A 52 -31.44 24.11 5.34
N THR A 53 -30.37 23.73 4.63
CA THR A 53 -29.02 23.64 5.25
C THR A 53 -28.47 25.01 5.63
N VAL A 54 -28.65 26.04 4.80
CA VAL A 54 -28.22 27.41 5.12
C VAL A 54 -29.01 27.98 6.30
N PHE A 55 -30.31 27.73 6.38
CA PHE A 55 -31.13 28.16 7.52
C PHE A 55 -30.81 27.44 8.82
N SER A 56 -30.38 26.17 8.76
CA SER A 56 -29.98 25.39 9.94
C SER A 56 -28.64 25.84 10.52
N THR A 57 -27.71 26.32 9.70
CA THR A 57 -26.41 26.85 10.15
C THR A 57 -26.48 28.24 10.72
N ALA A 58 -27.54 29.05 10.36
CA ALA A 58 -27.73 30.42 10.86
C ALA A 58 -28.39 30.48 12.26
N ARG A 59 -28.81 29.36 12.84
CA ARG A 59 -29.52 29.30 14.12
C ARG A 59 -28.71 28.50 15.17
N ALA A 60 -27.47 28.96 15.43
CA ALA A 60 -26.74 28.57 16.63
C ALA A 60 -27.07 29.55 17.77
N PRO A 61 -27.62 29.10 18.90
CA PRO A 61 -27.82 29.98 20.05
C PRO A 61 -26.46 30.24 20.69
N SER A 62 -26.06 31.51 20.69
CA SER A 62 -25.00 32.02 21.55
C SER A 62 -25.46 31.94 23.00
N GLY A 63 -24.71 31.24 23.84
CA GLY A 63 -24.81 31.42 25.26
C GLY A 63 -25.13 30.14 26.06
N ALA A 64 -24.09 29.36 26.40
CA ALA A 64 -24.06 28.60 27.60
C ALA A 64 -22.66 28.74 28.23
N ALA A 65 -22.58 29.56 29.26
CA ALA A 65 -21.38 29.71 30.08
C ALA A 65 -21.11 28.38 30.81
N SER A 66 -19.92 27.82 30.60
CA SER A 66 -19.41 26.72 31.39
C SER A 66 -19.17 27.16 32.84
N PRO A 67 -19.57 26.41 33.86
CA PRO A 67 -19.25 26.73 35.23
C PRO A 67 -17.74 26.56 35.47
N ARG A 68 -17.04 27.63 35.78
CA ARG A 68 -15.69 27.62 36.35
C ARG A 68 -15.74 26.98 37.73
N VAL A 69 -15.23 25.78 37.86
CA VAL A 69 -14.90 25.19 39.15
C VAL A 69 -13.58 25.79 39.60
N THR A 70 -13.65 26.72 40.56
CA THR A 70 -12.48 27.24 41.28
C THR A 70 -12.12 26.24 42.36
N PHE A 71 -11.02 25.56 42.24
CA PHE A 71 -10.42 24.80 43.36
C PHE A 71 -9.54 25.73 44.16
N ALA A 72 -9.82 25.78 45.46
CA ALA A 72 -9.06 26.52 46.45
C ALA A 72 -7.66 25.89 46.59
N ALA A 73 -6.65 26.76 46.68
CA ALA A 73 -5.27 26.38 46.90
C ALA A 73 -5.11 25.79 48.33
N GLY A 74 -4.84 24.48 48.40
CA GLY A 74 -4.32 23.81 49.59
C GLY A 74 -2.83 23.53 49.36
N ALA A 75 -1.94 24.14 50.12
CA ALA A 75 -0.51 23.84 50.13
C ALA A 75 -0.26 22.44 50.69
N GLY A 76 0.28 21.55 49.88
CA GLY A 76 0.75 20.24 50.30
C GLY A 76 1.88 19.80 49.35
N ALA A 77 3.08 19.68 49.86
CA ALA A 77 4.26 19.18 49.18
C ALA A 77 4.09 17.73 48.71
N GLY A 78 4.45 17.41 47.46
CA GLY A 78 4.59 16.01 47.08
C GLY A 78 4.44 15.76 45.58
N SER A 79 5.52 15.41 44.93
CA SER A 79 5.69 14.64 43.69
C SER A 79 5.19 15.32 42.40
N ALA A 80 6.15 15.80 41.64
CA ALA A 80 6.01 16.16 40.24
C ALA A 80 5.55 14.95 39.41
N VAL A 81 4.24 14.84 39.19
CA VAL A 81 3.69 14.08 38.06
C VAL A 81 3.85 14.97 36.85
N GLY A 82 4.80 14.61 35.98
CA GLY A 82 5.08 15.30 34.75
C GLY A 82 3.80 15.47 33.94
N GLY A 83 3.42 16.74 33.70
CA GLY A 83 2.30 17.09 32.81
C GLY A 83 2.53 16.49 31.44
N ALA A 84 1.57 15.66 30.98
CA ALA A 84 1.52 15.18 29.64
C ALA A 84 1.33 16.38 28.70
N SER A 85 2.42 16.83 28.09
CA SER A 85 2.43 17.72 26.95
C SER A 85 1.66 17.02 25.83
N ALA A 86 0.56 17.61 25.34
CA ALA A 86 -0.18 17.19 24.16
C ALA A 86 0.62 17.57 22.90
N GLY A 87 1.76 16.93 22.73
CA GLY A 87 2.57 16.94 21.51
C GLY A 87 2.68 15.50 21.04
N GLY A 88 2.48 15.24 19.72
CA GLY A 88 2.48 13.91 19.12
C GLY A 88 3.76 13.15 19.40
N GLY A 89 3.87 12.54 20.56
CA GLY A 89 4.99 11.74 21.00
C GLY A 89 4.72 10.26 20.75
N ALA A 90 5.80 9.47 20.67
CA ALA A 90 5.72 8.02 20.59
C ALA A 90 4.84 7.43 21.69
N LEU A 91 4.21 6.29 21.38
CA LEU A 91 3.36 5.57 22.34
C LEU A 91 4.13 5.23 23.63
N PRO A 92 3.52 5.41 24.81
CA PRO A 92 4.10 4.90 26.05
C PRO A 92 4.41 3.40 25.93
N ALA A 93 5.53 2.97 26.47
CA ALA A 93 6.02 1.59 26.32
C ALA A 93 4.98 0.54 26.72
N TYR A 94 4.26 0.75 27.83
CA TYR A 94 3.25 -0.18 28.30
C TYR A 94 2.05 -0.31 27.35
N VAL A 95 1.65 0.80 26.67
CA VAL A 95 0.58 0.78 25.65
C VAL A 95 1.04 0.00 24.44
N PHE A 96 2.27 0.29 23.97
CA PHE A 96 2.88 -0.42 22.86
C PHE A 96 2.92 -1.94 23.12
N ASP A 97 3.44 -2.35 24.27
CA ASP A 97 3.53 -3.76 24.66
C ASP A 97 2.15 -4.43 24.79
N ALA A 98 1.15 -3.72 25.29
CA ALA A 98 -0.22 -4.22 25.36
C ALA A 98 -0.78 -4.47 23.95
N LEU A 99 -0.64 -3.52 23.01
CA LEU A 99 -1.12 -3.66 21.63
C LEU A 99 -0.49 -4.88 20.95
N VAL A 100 0.83 -5.04 21.04
CA VAL A 100 1.55 -6.18 20.45
C VAL A 100 1.07 -7.49 21.05
N ARG A 101 0.89 -7.55 22.37
CA ARG A 101 0.40 -8.75 23.07
C ARG A 101 -1.01 -9.13 22.63
N TYR A 102 -1.93 -8.15 22.54
CA TYR A 102 -3.30 -8.42 22.10
C TYR A 102 -3.36 -8.86 20.65
N ALA A 103 -2.58 -8.24 19.78
CA ALA A 103 -2.53 -8.63 18.36
C ALA A 103 -1.98 -10.04 18.18
N ALA A 104 -0.89 -10.37 18.85
CA ALA A 104 -0.30 -11.71 18.83
C ALA A 104 -1.28 -12.78 19.34
N ALA A 105 -2.01 -12.49 20.45
CA ALA A 105 -3.01 -13.40 20.98
C ALA A 105 -4.22 -13.58 20.03
N ALA A 106 -4.65 -12.52 19.36
CA ALA A 106 -5.74 -12.58 18.39
C ALA A 106 -5.33 -13.39 17.13
N GLY A 107 -4.09 -13.26 16.70
CA GLY A 107 -3.53 -13.99 15.55
C GLY A 107 -3.36 -15.48 15.80
N ALA A 108 -3.14 -15.92 17.02
CA ALA A 108 -2.85 -17.32 17.36
C ALA A 108 -3.92 -18.34 16.92
N ASN A 109 -5.16 -17.90 16.70
CA ASN A 109 -6.27 -18.73 16.24
C ASN A 109 -6.67 -18.49 14.77
N SER A 110 -5.90 -17.69 14.02
CA SER A 110 -6.19 -17.34 12.63
C SER A 110 -5.15 -17.95 11.70
N THR A 111 -5.61 -18.59 10.63
CA THR A 111 -4.73 -19.09 9.55
C THR A 111 -4.36 -18.01 8.53
N VAL A 112 -4.87 -16.79 8.73
CA VAL A 112 -4.72 -15.65 7.79
C VAL A 112 -3.85 -14.55 8.39
N SER A 113 -3.53 -14.61 9.69
CA SER A 113 -2.70 -13.60 10.34
C SER A 113 -1.23 -14.01 10.35
N MET A 114 -0.38 -12.98 10.40
CA MET A 114 1.07 -13.13 10.50
C MET A 114 1.47 -13.89 11.79
N PRO A 115 2.52 -14.72 11.76
CA PRO A 115 3.05 -15.41 12.95
C PRO A 115 3.40 -14.40 14.06
N GLU A 116 3.16 -14.79 15.32
CA GLU A 116 3.42 -13.92 16.49
C GLU A 116 4.86 -13.40 16.54
N GLU A 117 5.83 -14.23 16.21
CA GLU A 117 7.25 -13.86 16.19
C GLU A 117 7.56 -12.79 15.15
N ASP A 118 6.93 -12.84 13.97
CA ASP A 118 7.06 -11.83 12.93
C ASP A 118 6.43 -10.51 13.36
N VAL A 119 5.22 -10.56 13.94
CA VAL A 119 4.56 -9.38 14.53
C VAL A 119 5.46 -8.72 15.56
N ARG A 120 6.08 -9.50 16.46
CA ARG A 120 7.00 -8.98 17.49
C ARG A 120 8.29 -8.41 16.89
N ALA A 121 8.84 -9.05 15.86
CA ALA A 121 10.02 -8.56 15.16
C ALA A 121 9.76 -7.22 14.48
N ILE A 122 8.68 -7.10 13.70
CA ILE A 122 8.26 -5.83 13.05
C ILE A 122 7.98 -4.76 14.11
N ALA A 123 7.23 -5.11 15.16
CA ALA A 123 6.95 -4.18 16.26
C ALA A 123 8.23 -3.67 16.93
N SER A 124 9.27 -4.51 17.06
CA SER A 124 10.55 -4.08 17.63
C SER A 124 11.26 -3.03 16.77
N VAL A 125 11.14 -3.12 15.44
CA VAL A 125 11.64 -2.10 14.50
C VAL A 125 10.84 -0.81 14.66
N LEU A 126 9.51 -0.88 14.65
CA LEU A 126 8.64 0.29 14.84
C LEU A 126 8.87 0.97 16.19
N ARG A 127 9.13 0.23 17.27
CA ARG A 127 9.48 0.81 18.58
C ARG A 127 10.72 1.71 18.53
N ARG A 128 11.69 1.38 17.68
CA ARG A 128 12.93 2.17 17.52
C ARG A 128 12.76 3.34 16.57
N ARG A 129 11.83 3.24 15.61
CA ARG A 129 11.67 4.21 14.52
C ARG A 129 10.49 5.17 14.71
N ALA A 130 9.39 4.73 15.34
CA ALA A 130 8.18 5.54 15.49
C ALA A 130 8.41 6.77 16.40
N PRO A 131 7.78 7.90 16.10
CA PRO A 131 6.95 8.16 14.92
C PRO A 131 7.78 8.34 13.63
N CYS A 132 7.40 7.67 12.55
CA CYS A 132 8.19 7.62 11.32
C CYS A 132 7.29 7.62 10.06
N ASN A 133 7.91 7.71 8.88
CA ASN A 133 7.24 7.43 7.61
C ASN A 133 7.28 5.93 7.35
N LEU A 134 6.14 5.26 7.51
CA LEU A 134 5.96 3.83 7.32
C LEU A 134 5.16 3.57 6.02
N LEU A 135 5.74 2.79 5.11
CA LEU A 135 5.06 2.26 3.92
C LEU A 135 4.83 0.76 4.10
N VAL A 136 3.61 0.30 3.83
CA VAL A 136 3.25 -1.11 3.90
C VAL A 136 2.66 -1.54 2.57
N PHE A 137 3.27 -2.50 1.91
CA PHE A 137 2.68 -3.23 0.79
C PHE A 137 1.85 -4.38 1.35
N GLY A 138 0.55 -4.35 1.11
CA GLY A 138 -0.45 -5.28 1.62
C GLY A 138 -1.33 -4.67 2.71
N LEU A 139 -2.62 -4.96 2.64
CA LEU A 139 -3.61 -4.74 3.70
C LEU A 139 -3.94 -6.09 4.34
N GLY A 140 -4.11 -6.13 5.65
CA GLY A 140 -4.40 -7.36 6.36
C GLY A 140 -4.98 -7.15 7.75
N ALA A 141 -5.03 -8.21 8.52
CA ALA A 141 -5.51 -8.17 9.91
C ALA A 141 -4.65 -7.26 10.79
N GLU A 142 -3.37 -7.12 10.47
CA GLU A 142 -2.38 -6.32 11.20
C GLU A 142 -2.40 -4.83 10.83
N THR A 143 -3.14 -4.42 9.80
CA THR A 143 -3.25 -3.01 9.36
C THR A 143 -3.54 -2.02 10.50
N PRO A 144 -4.54 -2.25 11.38
CA PRO A 144 -4.80 -1.36 12.51
C PRO A 144 -3.66 -1.34 13.52
N LEU A 145 -2.95 -2.46 13.69
CA LEU A 145 -1.81 -2.56 14.59
C LEU A 145 -0.64 -1.68 14.12
N TRP A 146 -0.24 -1.82 12.85
CA TRP A 146 0.89 -1.03 12.30
C TRP A 146 0.63 0.46 12.42
N ARG A 147 -0.59 0.89 12.09
CA ARG A 147 -1.00 2.28 12.26
C ARG A 147 -0.95 2.74 13.72
N ALA A 148 -1.42 1.91 14.65
CA ALA A 148 -1.41 2.23 16.07
C ALA A 148 0.01 2.30 16.65
N LEU A 149 0.89 1.37 16.28
CA LEU A 149 2.29 1.34 16.73
C LEU A 149 3.10 2.52 16.19
N ASN A 150 2.76 3.03 15.00
CA ASN A 150 3.36 4.23 14.41
C ASN A 150 2.57 5.51 14.76
N HIS A 151 1.95 5.56 15.94
CA HIS A 151 1.20 6.73 16.40
C HIS A 151 2.03 8.02 16.30
N GLY A 152 1.42 9.06 15.70
CA GLY A 152 2.09 10.35 15.46
C GLY A 152 2.98 10.37 14.20
N GLY A 153 3.23 9.24 13.55
CA GLY A 153 3.90 9.12 12.25
C GLY A 153 2.89 8.99 11.09
N ARG A 154 3.40 9.05 9.87
CA ARG A 154 2.61 8.77 8.66
C ARG A 154 2.69 7.29 8.33
N THR A 155 1.55 6.64 8.15
CA THR A 155 1.47 5.24 7.69
C THR A 155 0.63 5.18 6.43
N VAL A 156 1.21 4.62 5.36
CA VAL A 156 0.56 4.45 4.05
C VAL A 156 0.54 2.97 3.72
N PHE A 157 -0.62 2.50 3.22
CA PHE A 157 -0.81 1.13 2.78
C PHE A 157 -1.05 1.08 1.27
N LEU A 158 -0.54 0.02 0.63
CA LEU A 158 -0.71 -0.25 -0.80
C LEU A 158 -1.24 -1.67 -0.96
N ASP A 159 -2.31 -1.83 -1.75
CA ASP A 159 -2.91 -3.15 -1.97
C ASP A 159 -3.32 -3.31 -3.44
N GLU A 160 -3.36 -4.54 -3.96
CA GLU A 160 -3.75 -4.80 -5.35
C GLU A 160 -5.27 -4.81 -5.57
N ASN A 161 -6.05 -4.84 -4.49
CA ASN A 161 -7.50 -4.95 -4.57
C ASN A 161 -8.20 -3.64 -4.19
N PRO A 162 -8.69 -2.85 -5.18
CA PRO A 162 -9.35 -1.56 -4.91
C PRO A 162 -10.62 -1.69 -4.06
N PHE A 163 -11.32 -2.82 -4.14
CA PHE A 163 -12.51 -3.05 -3.30
C PHE A 163 -12.13 -3.30 -1.85
N TYR A 164 -11.00 -3.97 -1.62
CA TYR A 164 -10.49 -4.21 -0.27
C TYR A 164 -9.94 -2.92 0.34
N VAL A 165 -9.24 -2.10 -0.44
CA VAL A 165 -8.81 -0.75 -0.02
C VAL A 165 -10.02 0.07 0.43
N ALA A 166 -11.06 0.19 -0.39
CA ALA A 166 -12.27 0.94 -0.06
C ALA A 166 -13.00 0.39 1.18
N HIS A 167 -13.02 -0.95 1.35
CA HIS A 167 -13.59 -1.60 2.53
C HIS A 167 -12.81 -1.22 3.80
N MET A 168 -11.49 -1.32 3.76
CA MET A 168 -10.62 -1.02 4.90
C MET A 168 -10.66 0.46 5.29
N GLU A 169 -10.70 1.39 4.32
CA GLU A 169 -10.87 2.82 4.58
C GLU A 169 -12.23 3.12 5.24
N GLY A 170 -13.30 2.44 4.80
CA GLY A 170 -14.62 2.56 5.38
C GLY A 170 -14.69 2.01 6.82
N ALA A 171 -13.97 0.94 7.12
CA ALA A 171 -13.91 0.32 8.43
C ALA A 171 -13.00 1.06 9.41
N HIS A 172 -11.94 1.71 8.92
CA HIS A 172 -10.89 2.35 9.72
C HIS A 172 -10.73 3.83 9.36
N GLY A 173 -11.56 4.70 9.95
CA GLY A 173 -11.53 6.14 9.66
C GLY A 173 -10.13 6.76 9.71
N GLY A 174 -9.78 7.50 8.64
CA GLY A 174 -8.47 8.13 8.48
C GLY A 174 -7.33 7.16 8.15
N LEU A 175 -7.62 5.95 7.65
CA LEU A 175 -6.63 5.10 7.01
C LEU A 175 -6.16 5.76 5.71
N GLU A 176 -4.85 5.82 5.48
CA GLU A 176 -4.27 6.25 4.20
C GLU A 176 -3.88 5.00 3.42
N ALA A 177 -4.70 4.62 2.43
CA ALA A 177 -4.46 3.44 1.61
C ALA A 177 -4.69 3.76 0.13
N TYR A 178 -4.01 3.04 -0.76
CA TYR A 178 -4.13 3.20 -2.21
C TYR A 178 -4.09 1.86 -2.89
N ASP A 179 -4.84 1.71 -3.97
CA ASP A 179 -4.73 0.55 -4.85
C ASP A 179 -3.57 0.69 -5.82
N VAL A 180 -2.96 -0.44 -6.16
CA VAL A 180 -1.78 -0.54 -7.02
C VAL A 180 -1.97 -1.63 -8.06
N ALA A 181 -1.77 -1.29 -9.34
CA ALA A 181 -1.74 -2.27 -10.41
C ALA A 181 -0.34 -2.89 -10.57
N TYR A 182 -0.25 -4.22 -10.42
CA TYR A 182 0.99 -4.95 -10.64
C TYR A 182 1.01 -5.56 -12.03
N ALA A 183 2.09 -5.28 -12.79
CA ALA A 183 2.29 -5.80 -14.15
C ALA A 183 3.10 -7.10 -14.19
N THR A 184 3.39 -7.72 -13.04
CA THR A 184 4.21 -8.92 -12.89
C THR A 184 3.37 -10.14 -12.56
N ALA A 185 3.89 -11.34 -12.84
CA ALA A 185 3.34 -12.60 -12.36
C ALA A 185 4.46 -13.53 -11.86
N VAL A 186 4.17 -14.33 -10.83
CA VAL A 186 5.15 -15.24 -10.20
C VAL A 186 5.87 -16.12 -11.21
N ARG A 187 5.15 -16.65 -12.21
CA ARG A 187 5.74 -17.47 -13.29
C ARG A 187 6.80 -16.74 -14.13
N GLU A 188 6.84 -15.41 -14.09
CA GLU A 188 7.79 -14.59 -14.86
C GLU A 188 9.07 -14.27 -14.07
N LEU A 189 9.20 -14.78 -12.84
CA LEU A 189 10.32 -14.45 -11.95
C LEU A 189 11.71 -14.59 -12.62
N PRO A 190 12.05 -15.72 -13.29
CA PRO A 190 13.38 -15.84 -13.90
C PRO A 190 13.63 -14.78 -14.98
N ASP A 191 12.67 -14.60 -15.88
CA ASP A 191 12.79 -13.64 -16.98
C ASP A 191 12.87 -12.19 -16.47
N LEU A 192 12.13 -11.85 -15.41
CA LEU A 192 12.15 -10.52 -14.81
C LEU A 192 13.48 -10.24 -14.10
N LEU A 193 14.05 -11.21 -13.39
CA LEU A 193 15.35 -11.05 -12.77
C LEU A 193 16.47 -10.91 -13.82
N ASP A 194 16.45 -11.70 -14.86
CA ASP A 194 17.43 -11.62 -15.94
C ASP A 194 17.34 -10.28 -16.70
N ALA A 195 16.12 -9.81 -16.99
CA ALA A 195 15.90 -8.50 -17.60
C ALA A 195 16.38 -7.35 -16.68
N ALA A 196 16.11 -7.43 -15.39
CA ALA A 196 16.55 -6.43 -14.42
C ALA A 196 18.09 -6.39 -14.30
N ARG A 197 18.74 -7.56 -14.28
CA ARG A 197 20.22 -7.66 -14.30
C ARG A 197 20.84 -7.09 -15.56
N ALA A 198 20.23 -7.37 -16.72
CA ALA A 198 20.68 -6.86 -18.02
C ALA A 198 20.57 -5.33 -18.10
N SER A 199 19.51 -4.74 -17.54
CA SER A 199 19.22 -3.30 -17.58
C SER A 199 19.55 -2.53 -16.29
N ARG A 200 20.35 -3.13 -15.38
CA ARG A 200 20.69 -2.54 -14.07
C ARG A 200 21.39 -1.17 -14.14
N ARG A 201 21.99 -0.81 -15.26
CA ARG A 201 22.62 0.51 -15.50
C ARG A 201 21.76 1.44 -16.36
N ALA A 202 20.63 0.96 -16.83
CA ALA A 202 19.69 1.68 -17.68
C ALA A 202 18.33 1.84 -16.98
N GLU A 203 17.35 1.04 -17.29
CA GLU A 203 15.97 1.19 -16.79
C GLU A 203 15.80 0.72 -15.34
N CYS A 204 16.53 -0.35 -14.94
CA CYS A 204 16.39 -0.95 -13.60
C CYS A 204 17.51 -0.53 -12.63
N ARG A 205 17.84 0.77 -12.59
CA ARG A 205 18.90 1.31 -11.70
C ARG A 205 18.49 1.33 -10.24
N PRO A 206 19.48 1.18 -9.31
CA PRO A 206 19.20 1.20 -7.87
C PRO A 206 18.77 2.57 -7.33
N VAL A 207 19.13 3.66 -8.02
CA VAL A 207 18.75 5.03 -7.69
C VAL A 207 18.09 5.66 -8.89
N GLN A 208 16.79 5.87 -8.84
CA GLN A 208 16.00 6.43 -9.93
C GLN A 208 14.66 6.97 -9.44
N ASN A 209 13.97 7.71 -10.29
CA ASN A 209 12.57 8.07 -10.06
C ASN A 209 11.67 6.97 -10.64
N LEU A 210 10.98 6.23 -9.77
CA LEU A 210 10.11 5.13 -10.19
C LEU A 210 8.94 5.58 -11.06
N LEU A 211 8.43 6.79 -10.88
CA LEU A 211 7.34 7.36 -11.68
C LEU A 211 7.67 7.40 -13.19
N PHE A 212 8.95 7.53 -13.53
CA PHE A 212 9.43 7.62 -14.92
C PHE A 212 10.32 6.44 -15.30
N SER A 213 10.18 5.32 -14.61
CA SER A 213 11.00 4.13 -14.87
C SER A 213 10.34 3.22 -15.90
N ASP A 214 11.11 2.81 -16.91
CA ASP A 214 10.71 1.79 -17.87
C ASP A 214 11.04 0.36 -17.38
N CYS A 215 11.57 0.21 -16.17
CA CYS A 215 11.84 -1.10 -15.58
C CYS A 215 10.51 -1.83 -15.28
N ARG A 216 10.35 -3.06 -15.78
CA ARG A 216 9.14 -3.86 -15.57
C ARG A 216 8.81 -4.16 -14.10
N LEU A 217 9.81 -4.06 -13.22
CA LEU A 217 9.65 -4.22 -11.78
C LEU A 217 9.28 -2.92 -11.06
N ALA A 218 9.37 -1.76 -11.74
CA ALA A 218 9.03 -0.48 -11.11
C ALA A 218 7.51 -0.34 -10.98
N ILE A 219 7.05 0.07 -9.83
CA ILE A 219 5.67 0.50 -9.60
C ILE A 219 5.60 2.00 -9.94
N GLY A 220 4.94 2.35 -11.04
CA GLY A 220 4.86 3.71 -11.59
C GLY A 220 3.50 4.38 -11.48
N ASP A 221 2.51 3.74 -10.84
CA ASP A 221 1.12 4.21 -10.76
C ASP A 221 0.69 4.68 -9.35
N LEU A 222 1.64 4.82 -8.43
CA LEU A 222 1.36 5.39 -7.11
C LEU A 222 1.06 6.90 -7.21
N PRO A 223 0.31 7.46 -6.26
CA PRO A 223 0.21 8.92 -6.11
C PRO A 223 1.58 9.59 -6.09
N ASN A 224 1.77 10.61 -6.92
CA ASN A 224 3.09 11.23 -7.18
C ASN A 224 3.85 11.61 -5.92
N GLN A 225 3.13 12.10 -4.90
CA GLN A 225 3.74 12.50 -3.63
C GLN A 225 4.42 11.35 -2.87
N LEU A 226 4.06 10.10 -3.12
CA LEU A 226 4.65 8.95 -2.42
C LEU A 226 6.07 8.64 -2.88
N TYR A 227 6.43 9.02 -4.12
CA TYR A 227 7.80 8.86 -4.63
C TYR A 227 8.79 9.87 -4.03
N ASP A 228 8.30 10.94 -3.41
CA ASP A 228 9.12 11.98 -2.80
C ASP A 228 9.29 11.81 -1.29
N VAL A 229 8.58 10.85 -0.69
CA VAL A 229 8.72 10.56 0.75
C VAL A 229 10.04 9.84 1.04
N ALA A 230 10.75 10.30 2.04
CA ALA A 230 11.84 9.55 2.65
C ALA A 230 11.23 8.54 3.64
N TRP A 231 11.08 7.29 3.19
CA TRP A 231 10.53 6.22 4.01
C TRP A 231 11.56 5.74 5.03
N ASP A 232 11.18 5.71 6.30
CA ASP A 232 12.04 5.21 7.39
C ASP A 232 11.91 3.70 7.55
N VAL A 233 10.69 3.18 7.35
CA VAL A 233 10.38 1.75 7.39
C VAL A 233 9.50 1.39 6.18
N ILE A 234 9.85 0.31 5.49
CA ILE A 234 9.04 -0.28 4.43
C ILE A 234 8.79 -1.74 4.79
N LEU A 235 7.51 -2.12 4.92
CA LEU A 235 7.09 -3.51 5.11
C LEU A 235 6.50 -4.05 3.81
N VAL A 236 7.03 -5.16 3.32
CA VAL A 236 6.53 -5.87 2.15
C VAL A 236 5.80 -7.14 2.62
N ASP A 237 4.47 -7.05 2.68
CA ASP A 237 3.55 -8.14 3.04
C ASP A 237 2.46 -8.35 1.96
N GLY A 238 2.65 -7.81 0.82
CA GLY A 238 1.81 -7.89 -0.38
C GLY A 238 2.60 -7.51 -1.63
N PRO A 239 2.03 -7.72 -2.80
CA PRO A 239 0.76 -8.37 -3.12
C PRO A 239 0.78 -9.90 -2.95
N HIS A 240 -0.37 -10.55 -3.24
CA HIS A 240 -0.47 -12.01 -3.18
C HIS A 240 0.49 -12.72 -4.15
N GLY A 241 1.10 -13.82 -3.69
CA GLY A 241 2.10 -14.58 -4.44
C GLY A 241 1.92 -16.10 -4.41
N TYR A 242 0.71 -16.59 -4.07
CA TYR A 242 0.49 -18.04 -3.88
C TYR A 242 0.35 -18.84 -5.16
N ALA A 243 -0.03 -18.22 -6.27
CA ALA A 243 -0.24 -18.90 -7.54
C ALA A 243 0.68 -18.31 -8.61
N GLU A 244 1.01 -19.11 -9.61
CA GLU A 244 1.87 -18.71 -10.73
C GLU A 244 1.36 -17.45 -11.49
N GLY A 245 0.05 -17.27 -11.52
CA GLY A 245 -0.61 -16.09 -12.13
C GLY A 245 -0.77 -14.89 -11.19
N SER A 246 -0.47 -15.04 -9.89
CA SER A 246 -0.52 -13.93 -8.94
C SER A 246 0.60 -12.93 -9.20
N PRO A 247 0.45 -11.64 -8.81
CA PRO A 247 1.47 -10.63 -9.03
C PRO A 247 2.83 -10.99 -8.44
N GLY A 248 2.88 -11.59 -7.25
CA GLY A 248 4.11 -11.79 -6.49
C GLY A 248 4.72 -10.48 -5.98
N ARG A 249 5.65 -10.58 -5.05
CA ARG A 249 6.23 -9.41 -4.37
C ARG A 249 7.47 -8.82 -5.07
N MET A 250 7.78 -9.28 -6.29
CA MET A 250 8.96 -8.83 -7.06
C MET A 250 8.99 -7.32 -7.24
N ALA A 251 7.89 -6.74 -7.74
CA ALA A 251 7.76 -5.31 -7.98
C ALA A 251 7.78 -4.49 -6.67
N ALA A 252 7.15 -5.01 -5.61
CA ALA A 252 7.15 -4.39 -4.30
C ALA A 252 8.56 -4.34 -3.70
N ILE A 253 9.31 -5.46 -3.72
CA ILE A 253 10.68 -5.53 -3.21
C ILE A 253 11.63 -4.65 -4.02
N PHE A 254 11.54 -4.67 -5.37
CA PHE A 254 12.33 -3.78 -6.22
C PHE A 254 12.05 -2.31 -5.93
N SER A 255 10.76 -1.93 -5.89
CA SER A 255 10.36 -0.54 -5.64
C SER A 255 10.76 -0.08 -4.23
N ALA A 256 10.63 -0.92 -3.21
CA ALA A 256 11.12 -0.65 -1.85
C ALA A 256 12.63 -0.41 -1.84
N ALA A 257 13.40 -1.25 -2.55
CA ALA A 257 14.85 -1.12 -2.65
C ALA A 257 15.30 0.19 -3.33
N VAL A 258 14.56 0.63 -4.37
CA VAL A 258 14.81 1.90 -5.07
C VAL A 258 14.41 3.09 -4.20
N MET A 259 13.22 3.07 -3.57
CA MET A 259 12.75 4.14 -2.68
C MET A 259 13.70 4.36 -1.53
N ALA A 260 14.15 3.29 -0.87
CA ALA A 260 15.11 3.35 0.24
C ALA A 260 16.43 4.01 -0.19
N ARG A 261 16.92 3.74 -1.41
CA ARG A 261 18.20 4.30 -1.91
C ARG A 261 18.06 5.72 -2.46
N THR A 262 16.89 6.07 -3.01
CA THR A 262 16.70 7.35 -3.73
C THR A 262 16.44 8.50 -2.76
N LYS A 263 15.55 8.33 -1.80
CA LYS A 263 15.08 9.39 -0.90
C LYS A 263 15.45 9.15 0.56
N GLY A 264 15.54 7.90 0.98
CA GLY A 264 15.90 7.53 2.36
C GLY A 264 17.33 7.90 2.71
N THR A 265 17.61 8.08 4.00
CA THR A 265 18.98 8.12 4.55
C THR A 265 19.38 6.74 5.04
N VAL A 266 18.56 6.15 5.90
CA VAL A 266 18.64 4.78 6.40
C VAL A 266 17.22 4.26 6.54
N THR A 267 16.86 3.27 5.73
CA THR A 267 15.53 2.66 5.69
C THR A 267 15.59 1.21 6.16
N ASP A 268 14.75 0.84 7.13
CA ASP A 268 14.51 -0.56 7.46
C ASP A 268 13.51 -1.12 6.44
N VAL A 269 13.89 -2.17 5.71
CA VAL A 269 13.02 -2.90 4.79
C VAL A 269 12.78 -4.29 5.35
N LEU A 270 11.51 -4.61 5.55
CA LEU A 270 11.04 -5.89 6.11
C LEU A 270 10.28 -6.63 5.02
N VAL A 271 10.63 -7.89 4.78
CA VAL A 271 10.00 -8.74 3.75
C VAL A 271 9.43 -9.98 4.44
N HIS A 272 8.10 -10.06 4.48
CA HIS A 272 7.38 -11.20 5.05
C HIS A 272 7.28 -12.34 4.03
N ASP A 273 7.00 -13.58 4.50
CA ASP A 273 7.04 -14.81 3.71
C ASP A 273 8.44 -15.08 3.07
N TYR A 274 9.49 -14.69 3.74
CA TYR A 274 10.87 -14.72 3.24
C TYR A 274 11.36 -16.13 2.86
N GLU A 275 10.69 -17.17 3.34
CA GLU A 275 10.98 -18.57 2.99
C GLU A 275 10.59 -18.91 1.53
N ARG A 276 9.78 -18.06 0.88
CA ARG A 276 9.37 -18.27 -0.51
C ARG A 276 10.49 -17.87 -1.46
N GLU A 277 10.54 -18.56 -2.60
CA GLU A 277 11.56 -18.34 -3.62
C GLU A 277 11.55 -16.90 -4.16
N VAL A 278 10.37 -16.35 -4.44
CA VAL A 278 10.22 -14.98 -4.97
C VAL A 278 10.81 -13.96 -4.02
N GLU A 279 10.44 -14.03 -2.74
CA GLU A 279 10.83 -13.08 -1.70
C GLU A 279 12.33 -13.17 -1.43
N SER A 280 12.87 -14.39 -1.25
CA SER A 280 14.30 -14.60 -0.96
C SER A 280 15.19 -14.20 -2.14
N LEU A 281 14.85 -14.60 -3.37
CA LEU A 281 15.66 -14.23 -4.55
C LEU A 281 15.64 -12.73 -4.83
N CYS A 282 14.45 -12.11 -4.78
CA CYS A 282 14.34 -10.66 -5.01
C CYS A 282 14.99 -9.84 -3.89
N ALA A 283 14.89 -10.27 -2.65
CA ALA A 283 15.56 -9.59 -1.55
C ALA A 283 17.10 -9.71 -1.66
N GLY A 284 17.62 -10.89 -2.01
CA GLY A 284 19.04 -11.07 -2.30
C GLY A 284 19.54 -10.19 -3.44
N GLU A 285 18.79 -10.07 -4.54
CA GLU A 285 19.15 -9.28 -5.70
C GLU A 285 19.10 -7.77 -5.46
N PHE A 286 18.05 -7.28 -4.76
CA PHE A 286 17.76 -5.84 -4.69
C PHE A 286 18.02 -5.22 -3.30
N LEU A 287 17.86 -5.98 -2.20
CA LEU A 287 18.14 -5.48 -0.85
C LEU A 287 19.54 -5.87 -0.39
N CYS A 288 20.06 -7.01 -0.84
CA CYS A 288 21.43 -7.51 -0.69
C CYS A 288 21.75 -8.07 0.69
N ASP A 289 22.45 -9.19 0.72
CA ASP A 289 22.80 -9.89 1.96
C ASP A 289 23.69 -9.04 2.91
N GLU A 290 24.53 -8.17 2.36
CA GLU A 290 25.33 -7.24 3.17
C GLU A 290 24.52 -6.22 3.98
N ASN A 291 23.26 -5.99 3.63
CA ASN A 291 22.34 -5.11 4.35
C ASN A 291 21.42 -5.90 5.30
N ARG A 292 21.49 -7.23 5.30
CA ARG A 292 20.65 -8.08 6.14
C ARG A 292 21.06 -7.94 7.61
N VAL A 293 20.06 -7.80 8.48
CA VAL A 293 20.28 -7.69 9.93
C VAL A 293 20.16 -9.08 10.53
N GLU A 294 21.26 -9.55 11.10
CA GLU A 294 21.29 -10.86 11.79
C GLU A 294 20.55 -10.77 13.13
N GLY A 295 19.82 -11.83 13.47
CA GLY A 295 19.19 -12.02 14.78
C GLY A 295 17.92 -11.19 15.05
N THR A 296 17.44 -10.41 14.08
CA THR A 296 16.16 -9.66 14.21
C THR A 296 15.05 -10.18 13.31
N GLY A 297 15.40 -10.99 12.30
CA GLY A 297 14.45 -11.70 11.48
C GLY A 297 14.05 -13.04 12.10
N THR A 298 12.95 -13.56 11.63
CA THR A 298 12.51 -14.95 11.83
C THR A 298 12.78 -15.71 10.54
N PRO A 299 12.55 -17.03 10.45
CA PRO A 299 12.65 -17.73 9.18
C PRO A 299 11.75 -17.14 8.08
N SER A 300 10.55 -16.67 8.47
CA SER A 300 9.54 -16.09 7.58
C SER A 300 9.68 -14.57 7.36
N LEU A 301 10.62 -13.89 8.03
CA LEU A 301 10.80 -12.44 7.95
C LEU A 301 12.24 -12.05 7.64
N GLY A 302 12.51 -11.51 6.47
CA GLY A 302 13.77 -10.85 6.12
C GLY A 302 13.80 -9.41 6.61
N HIS A 303 14.87 -9.00 7.31
CA HIS A 303 15.08 -7.61 7.75
C HIS A 303 16.37 -7.06 7.15
N TYR A 304 16.27 -5.90 6.49
CA TYR A 304 17.39 -5.24 5.80
C TYR A 304 17.47 -3.78 6.22
N VAL A 305 18.69 -3.27 6.41
CA VAL A 305 18.96 -1.84 6.66
C VAL A 305 19.66 -1.25 5.45
N VAL A 306 18.91 -0.55 4.62
CA VAL A 306 19.39 0.01 3.36
C VAL A 306 19.81 1.47 3.57
N ARG A 307 21.03 1.80 3.17
CA ARG A 307 21.56 3.17 3.17
C ARG A 307 21.25 3.85 1.84
N GLY A 308 20.69 5.06 1.92
CA GLY A 308 20.24 5.82 0.77
C GLY A 308 20.91 7.18 0.62
N GLY A 309 20.35 8.02 -0.24
CA GLY A 309 20.84 9.36 -0.50
C GLY A 309 22.27 9.40 -1.04
N ALA A 310 23.13 10.20 -0.42
CA ALA A 310 24.53 10.35 -0.84
C ALA A 310 25.38 9.09 -0.61
N ALA A 311 24.96 8.19 0.30
CA ALA A 311 25.65 6.94 0.59
C ALA A 311 25.23 5.78 -0.32
N ALA A 312 24.18 5.96 -1.16
CA ALA A 312 23.71 4.91 -2.04
C ALA A 312 24.67 4.63 -3.20
N ASN A 313 24.91 3.35 -3.47
CA ASN A 313 25.56 2.96 -4.71
C ASN A 313 24.58 3.20 -5.88
N ARG A 314 25.02 3.96 -6.89
CA ARG A 314 24.20 4.34 -8.05
C ARG A 314 24.33 3.39 -9.22
N GLU A 315 25.34 2.51 -9.21
CA GLU A 315 25.64 1.62 -10.33
C GLU A 315 25.15 0.19 -10.14
N ALA A 316 25.01 -0.24 -8.87
CA ALA A 316 24.57 -1.58 -8.53
C ALA A 316 23.77 -1.58 -7.23
N PHE A 317 22.83 -2.51 -7.10
CA PHE A 317 22.10 -2.72 -5.84
C PHE A 317 23.05 -3.26 -4.76
N CYS A 318 23.83 -4.28 -5.09
CA CYS A 318 24.70 -5.00 -4.18
C CYS A 318 26.19 -4.74 -4.47
N GLY A 319 27.01 -4.76 -3.43
CA GLY A 319 28.46 -4.74 -3.57
C GLY A 319 28.99 -5.97 -4.31
N ALA A 320 30.19 -5.88 -4.86
CA ALA A 320 30.84 -7.08 -5.41
C ALA A 320 31.03 -8.10 -4.27
N PRO A 321 30.72 -9.39 -4.51
CA PRO A 321 31.01 -10.42 -3.51
C PRO A 321 32.48 -10.35 -3.12
N PRO A 322 32.82 -10.53 -1.83
CA PRO A 322 34.20 -10.51 -1.39
C PRO A 322 34.99 -11.52 -2.22
N THR A 323 35.95 -11.05 -3.00
CA THR A 323 36.85 -11.93 -3.73
C THR A 323 37.50 -12.86 -2.72
N ALA A 324 37.23 -14.16 -2.82
CA ALA A 324 37.89 -15.15 -2.00
C ALA A 324 39.40 -14.92 -2.14
N LYS A 325 40.03 -14.45 -1.06
CA LYS A 325 41.49 -14.39 -1.02
C LYS A 325 41.99 -15.81 -1.28
N LYS A 326 42.57 -16.03 -2.47
CA LYS A 326 43.35 -17.23 -2.72
C LYS A 326 44.36 -17.32 -1.60
N ALA A 327 44.21 -18.32 -0.72
CA ALA A 327 45.25 -18.70 0.20
C ALA A 327 46.42 -19.17 -0.65
N ASN A 328 47.51 -18.40 -0.60
CA ASN A 328 48.82 -18.84 -1.08
C ASN A 328 49.41 -19.83 -0.09
#